data_51e10c30beacc80c8920b304810fa2e3
#
_entry.id   51e10c30beacc80c8920b304810fa2e3
#
_cell.length_a   1.000
_cell.length_b   1.000
_cell.length_c   1.000
_cell.angle_alpha   90.00
_cell.angle_beta   90.00
_cell.angle_gamma   90.00
#
_symmetry.space_group_name_H-M   'P 1'
#
loop_
_entity.id
_entity.type
_entity.pdbx_description
1 polymer ?
#
loop_
_entity_poly.entity_id
_entity_poly.type
_entity_poly.pdbx_seq_one_letter_code
_entity_poly.pdbx_strand_id
1 'polypeptide(L)'
;MYRSHVLVCGGTGCTSSGSPKIMEALKYEIKRQGLEEEVAVVETGCHGLCALGPIMIVYPDATFYSMVQVNDIPEIVSEHLLKGRVVTRLLYQETVSPTGGIKALIDTDFYKKQHRIALRNCGVINPENIEEYIGTGGYQALGKVLTEMTPDDVIQTLLDAGLRGRGGAGFPTGLKWKLCKQNDADQKYVCCNADEGDPGAFMDRSVLEGDPHALLEAMAIAGYAIGSNQGYIYVRAEYPIAVERLKIAIQQAREMELLGKNIFGTGFDFDIDLRLGAGAFVCGEETALMTSIEGKRGEPRPRPPFPAQKGLFGKPSILNNVETYANIPQIILNGPEWFASMGTEKSKGTKVFALGGKINNTGLVEVPMGTTLRTVIEEIGGGIPNGKKFKAAQTGGPSGGSIPAEHFDIPIDYDNLISIGSMMGSGGLIVMDEDDCMVDIAKFFLEFTVEESCGKCTACRIGTKRMVEILTKITKGQAVMEDLDKLEELCHYVKANSLCGLGQTAPNPVLSTLHFFRDEYEAHIKEKRCPAGVCKALLSFNIDRDKCRGCTLCARNCPAGAIVGSVKNPHVIDQNKCIKCGACMEKCKFGAIYKK
;
A
#
# COMPACT_ATOMS: atom_id res chain seq x y z
N MET A 1 -23.69 -19.86 23.12
CA MET A 1 -22.28 -19.95 22.64
C MET A 1 -22.35 -20.53 21.25
N TYR A 2 -21.81 -19.83 20.24
CA TYR A 2 -21.80 -20.29 18.86
C TYR A 2 -20.83 -21.46 18.68
N ARG A 3 -21.22 -22.50 17.95
CA ARG A 3 -20.35 -23.63 17.61
C ARG A 3 -19.46 -23.31 16.40
N SER A 4 -19.85 -22.31 15.59
CA SER A 4 -19.11 -21.93 14.41
C SER A 4 -19.12 -20.40 14.21
N HIS A 5 -18.02 -19.86 13.76
CA HIS A 5 -17.88 -18.44 13.39
C HIS A 5 -17.49 -18.35 11.91
N VAL A 6 -18.23 -17.57 11.16
CA VAL A 6 -17.97 -17.31 9.74
C VAL A 6 -17.45 -15.87 9.61
N LEU A 7 -16.18 -15.74 9.37
CA LEU A 7 -15.50 -14.46 9.19
C LEU A 7 -15.56 -14.09 7.69
N VAL A 8 -16.12 -12.94 7.38
CA VAL A 8 -16.18 -12.41 6.02
C VAL A 8 -15.34 -11.14 5.93
N CYS A 9 -14.48 -11.08 4.95
CA CYS A 9 -13.62 -9.91 4.74
C CYS A 9 -14.44 -8.69 4.31
N GLY A 10 -14.44 -7.65 5.15
CA GLY A 10 -15.07 -6.34 4.92
C GLY A 10 -14.07 -5.23 4.58
N GLY A 11 -12.84 -5.57 4.19
CA GLY A 11 -11.89 -4.58 3.67
C GLY A 11 -12.31 -4.10 2.27
N THR A 12 -11.90 -2.89 1.89
CA THR A 12 -12.33 -2.18 0.67
C THR A 12 -12.29 -3.05 -0.60
N GLY A 13 -11.25 -3.90 -0.79
CA GLY A 13 -11.12 -4.77 -1.97
C GLY A 13 -12.24 -5.82 -2.06
N CYS A 14 -12.53 -6.51 -0.96
CA CYS A 14 -13.60 -7.49 -0.89
C CYS A 14 -14.99 -6.84 -0.95
N THR A 15 -15.15 -5.66 -0.33
CA THR A 15 -16.38 -4.86 -0.41
C THR A 15 -16.71 -4.49 -1.85
N SER A 16 -15.72 -4.00 -2.60
CA SER A 16 -15.86 -3.69 -4.03
C SER A 16 -16.18 -4.93 -4.88
N SER A 17 -15.76 -6.12 -4.43
CA SER A 17 -16.03 -7.40 -5.09
C SER A 17 -17.34 -8.06 -4.64
N GLY A 18 -18.11 -7.40 -3.76
CA GLY A 18 -19.47 -7.82 -3.39
C GLY A 18 -19.62 -8.52 -2.05
N SER A 19 -18.63 -8.46 -1.13
CA SER A 19 -18.74 -9.09 0.19
C SER A 19 -19.97 -8.66 1.02
N PRO A 20 -20.50 -7.42 0.94
CA PRO A 20 -21.74 -7.08 1.64
C PRO A 20 -22.95 -7.93 1.20
N LYS A 21 -23.09 -8.19 -0.10
CA LYS A 21 -24.14 -9.06 -0.63
C LYS A 21 -23.97 -10.51 -0.20
N ILE A 22 -22.74 -10.97 -0.07
CA ILE A 22 -22.41 -12.30 0.45
C ILE A 22 -22.84 -12.41 1.92
N MET A 23 -22.56 -11.39 2.73
CA MET A 23 -22.99 -11.34 4.13
C MET A 23 -24.52 -11.35 4.29
N GLU A 24 -25.23 -10.57 3.49
CA GLU A 24 -26.68 -10.55 3.49
C GLU A 24 -27.25 -11.94 3.14
N ALA A 25 -26.73 -12.55 2.07
CA ALA A 25 -27.15 -13.89 1.65
C ALA A 25 -26.81 -14.94 2.71
N LEU A 26 -25.65 -14.82 3.36
CA LEU A 26 -25.22 -15.74 4.41
C LEU A 26 -26.14 -15.66 5.64
N LYS A 27 -26.42 -14.45 6.14
CA LYS A 27 -27.38 -14.23 7.25
C LYS A 27 -28.79 -14.75 6.90
N TYR A 28 -29.26 -14.50 5.68
CA TYR A 28 -30.55 -15.00 5.20
C TYR A 28 -30.59 -16.53 5.18
N GLU A 29 -29.56 -17.17 4.62
CA GLU A 29 -29.52 -18.63 4.48
C GLU A 29 -29.36 -19.35 5.83
N ILE A 30 -28.52 -18.81 6.73
CA ILE A 30 -28.36 -19.29 8.12
C ILE A 30 -29.73 -19.27 8.83
N LYS A 31 -30.48 -18.18 8.71
CA LYS A 31 -31.82 -18.07 9.27
C LYS A 31 -32.80 -19.07 8.65
N ARG A 32 -32.77 -19.22 7.33
CA ARG A 32 -33.62 -20.20 6.62
C ARG A 32 -33.37 -21.64 7.07
N GLN A 33 -32.12 -21.97 7.45
CA GLN A 33 -31.75 -23.30 7.92
C GLN A 33 -31.86 -23.47 9.45
N GLY A 34 -32.30 -22.44 10.18
CA GLY A 34 -32.47 -22.49 11.65
C GLY A 34 -31.17 -22.55 12.43
N LEU A 35 -30.07 -21.96 11.90
CA LEU A 35 -28.74 -22.01 12.48
C LEU A 35 -28.34 -20.70 13.20
N GLU A 36 -29.24 -19.76 13.41
CA GLU A 36 -28.96 -18.41 13.97
C GLU A 36 -28.34 -18.45 15.36
N GLU A 37 -28.72 -19.43 16.20
CA GLU A 37 -28.20 -19.58 17.56
C GLU A 37 -26.88 -20.40 17.60
N GLU A 38 -26.48 -20.97 16.45
CA GLU A 38 -25.32 -21.86 16.37
C GLU A 38 -24.15 -21.27 15.58
N VAL A 39 -24.43 -20.35 14.65
CA VAL A 39 -23.43 -19.80 13.73
C VAL A 39 -23.42 -18.28 13.80
N ALA A 40 -22.29 -17.71 14.19
CA ALA A 40 -22.05 -16.27 14.15
C ALA A 40 -21.43 -15.84 12.81
N VAL A 41 -21.93 -14.77 12.22
CA VAL A 41 -21.32 -14.12 11.05
C VAL A 41 -20.65 -12.83 11.49
N VAL A 42 -19.34 -12.75 11.27
CA VAL A 42 -18.50 -11.63 11.70
C VAL A 42 -17.91 -10.94 10.47
N GLU A 43 -18.12 -9.64 10.36
CA GLU A 43 -17.38 -8.81 9.40
C GLU A 43 -16.04 -8.43 9.98
N THR A 44 -14.97 -8.75 9.26
CA THR A 44 -13.60 -8.44 9.72
C THR A 44 -12.97 -7.35 8.85
N GLY A 45 -11.81 -6.87 9.25
CA GLY A 45 -10.92 -6.11 8.37
C GLY A 45 -10.30 -6.96 7.25
N CYS A 46 -9.38 -6.37 6.51
CA CYS A 46 -8.71 -7.02 5.39
C CYS A 46 -7.80 -8.17 5.88
N HIS A 47 -7.94 -9.36 5.27
CA HIS A 47 -7.07 -10.51 5.53
C HIS A 47 -5.69 -10.40 4.88
N GLY A 48 -5.49 -9.47 3.94
CA GLY A 48 -4.22 -9.26 3.26
C GLY A 48 -4.08 -9.96 1.91
N LEU A 49 -4.90 -10.93 1.55
CA LEU A 49 -4.89 -11.64 0.25
C LEU A 49 -5.94 -11.07 -0.71
N CYS A 50 -5.74 -9.82 -1.16
CA CYS A 50 -6.74 -9.09 -1.96
C CYS A 50 -7.05 -9.73 -3.31
N ALA A 51 -6.08 -10.43 -3.94
CA ALA A 51 -6.29 -11.14 -5.19
C ALA A 51 -7.30 -12.29 -5.10
N LEU A 52 -7.56 -12.81 -3.89
CA LEU A 52 -8.46 -13.95 -3.64
C LEU A 52 -9.85 -13.54 -3.13
N GLY A 53 -10.13 -12.24 -3.09
CA GLY A 53 -11.41 -11.72 -2.62
C GLY A 53 -12.60 -12.01 -3.56
N PRO A 54 -13.82 -12.09 -3.01
CA PRO A 54 -14.22 -12.10 -1.61
C PRO A 54 -13.76 -13.33 -0.82
N ILE A 55 -13.27 -13.08 0.41
CA ILE A 55 -12.72 -14.11 1.29
C ILE A 55 -13.70 -14.42 2.43
N MET A 56 -13.81 -15.71 2.77
CA MET A 56 -14.57 -16.21 3.91
C MET A 56 -13.77 -17.27 4.65
N ILE A 57 -13.73 -17.20 5.98
CA ILE A 57 -13.10 -18.22 6.84
C ILE A 57 -14.14 -18.79 7.79
N VAL A 58 -14.19 -20.11 7.90
CA VAL A 58 -15.09 -20.82 8.81
C VAL A 58 -14.31 -21.46 9.94
N TYR A 59 -14.60 -21.05 11.17
CA TYR A 59 -14.05 -21.64 12.40
C TYR A 59 -15.06 -22.64 13.03
N PRO A 60 -14.58 -23.70 13.74
CA PRO A 60 -13.21 -23.87 14.28
C PRO A 60 -12.18 -24.42 13.27
N ASP A 61 -12.58 -24.97 12.13
CA ASP A 61 -11.68 -25.70 11.22
C ASP A 61 -10.72 -24.77 10.44
N ALA A 62 -10.87 -23.46 10.59
CA ALA A 62 -10.14 -22.43 9.83
C ALA A 62 -10.19 -22.65 8.29
N THR A 63 -11.31 -23.19 7.81
CA THR A 63 -11.53 -23.44 6.38
C THR A 63 -11.56 -22.13 5.60
N PHE A 64 -10.64 -21.97 4.66
CA PHE A 64 -10.48 -20.75 3.88
C PHE A 64 -11.10 -20.89 2.49
N TYR A 65 -12.18 -20.13 2.27
CA TYR A 65 -12.84 -20.01 0.97
C TYR A 65 -12.41 -18.73 0.26
N SER A 66 -12.07 -18.84 -1.01
CA SER A 66 -11.64 -17.73 -1.87
C SER A 66 -12.61 -17.50 -3.03
N MET A 67 -12.65 -16.26 -3.55
CA MET A 67 -13.48 -15.85 -4.70
C MET A 67 -14.97 -16.22 -4.55
N VAL A 68 -15.47 -16.20 -3.32
CA VAL A 68 -16.84 -16.60 -2.99
C VAL A 68 -17.85 -15.70 -3.71
N GLN A 69 -18.90 -16.32 -4.27
CA GLN A 69 -19.99 -15.61 -4.92
C GLN A 69 -21.29 -15.81 -4.12
N VAL A 70 -22.25 -14.91 -4.30
CA VAL A 70 -23.56 -15.00 -3.64
C VAL A 70 -24.25 -16.37 -3.91
N ASN A 71 -24.08 -16.91 -5.13
CA ASN A 71 -24.66 -18.20 -5.52
C ASN A 71 -24.03 -19.41 -4.81
N ASP A 72 -22.84 -19.23 -4.19
CA ASP A 72 -22.17 -20.30 -3.43
C ASP A 72 -22.73 -20.45 -2.01
N ILE A 73 -23.39 -19.42 -1.50
CA ILE A 73 -23.81 -19.35 -0.10
C ILE A 73 -24.79 -20.47 0.30
N PRO A 74 -25.83 -20.81 -0.49
CA PRO A 74 -26.70 -21.92 -0.13
C PRO A 74 -25.97 -23.27 0.02
N GLU A 75 -24.95 -23.53 -0.82
CA GLU A 75 -24.14 -24.73 -0.74
C GLU A 75 -23.23 -24.70 0.51
N ILE A 76 -22.56 -23.58 0.78
CA ILE A 76 -21.71 -23.44 1.98
C ILE A 76 -22.54 -23.67 3.25
N VAL A 77 -23.71 -23.07 3.36
CA VAL A 77 -24.56 -23.22 4.55
C VAL A 77 -25.07 -24.65 4.69
N SER A 78 -25.61 -25.25 3.62
CA SER A 78 -26.20 -26.60 3.67
C SER A 78 -25.17 -27.71 3.80
N GLU A 79 -23.99 -27.60 3.15
CA GLU A 79 -22.98 -28.66 3.19
C GLU A 79 -21.99 -28.45 4.33
N HIS A 80 -21.42 -27.24 4.47
CA HIS A 80 -20.40 -27.03 5.49
C HIS A 80 -20.99 -26.68 6.86
N LEU A 81 -21.83 -25.65 6.95
CA LEU A 81 -22.30 -25.19 8.27
C LEU A 81 -23.33 -26.15 8.89
N LEU A 82 -24.19 -26.79 8.08
CA LEU A 82 -25.20 -27.74 8.59
C LEU A 82 -24.66 -29.16 8.71
N LYS A 83 -23.94 -29.67 7.69
CA LYS A 83 -23.56 -31.09 7.59
C LYS A 83 -22.08 -31.35 7.86
N GLY A 84 -21.25 -30.31 8.08
CA GLY A 84 -19.81 -30.44 8.35
C GLY A 84 -18.98 -30.89 7.13
N ARG A 85 -19.51 -30.75 5.91
CA ARG A 85 -18.81 -31.15 4.68
C ARG A 85 -18.29 -29.93 3.92
N VAL A 86 -16.99 -29.77 3.89
CA VAL A 86 -16.31 -28.63 3.25
C VAL A 86 -16.59 -28.60 1.74
N VAL A 87 -16.86 -27.41 1.19
CA VAL A 87 -17.07 -27.18 -0.25
C VAL A 87 -15.73 -27.05 -0.95
N THR A 88 -15.13 -28.15 -1.37
CA THR A 88 -13.74 -28.24 -1.84
C THR A 88 -13.41 -27.37 -3.06
N ARG A 89 -14.39 -27.11 -3.94
CA ARG A 89 -14.18 -26.26 -5.14
C ARG A 89 -13.89 -24.79 -4.83
N LEU A 90 -14.25 -24.32 -3.63
CA LEU A 90 -14.03 -22.94 -3.19
C LEU A 90 -12.76 -22.77 -2.34
N LEU A 91 -12.10 -23.88 -2.02
CA LEU A 91 -10.85 -23.82 -1.24
C LEU A 91 -9.74 -23.14 -2.03
N TYR A 92 -8.96 -22.34 -1.34
CA TYR A 92 -7.70 -21.85 -1.87
C TYR A 92 -6.72 -23.01 -2.06
N GLN A 93 -6.12 -23.13 -3.22
CA GLN A 93 -5.32 -24.32 -3.59
C GLN A 93 -4.15 -24.61 -2.65
N GLU A 94 -3.50 -23.57 -2.10
CA GLU A 94 -2.41 -23.76 -1.14
C GLU A 94 -2.87 -24.34 0.21
N THR A 95 -4.16 -24.22 0.53
CA THR A 95 -4.75 -24.83 1.74
C THR A 95 -5.11 -26.30 1.52
N VAL A 96 -5.03 -26.82 0.30
CA VAL A 96 -5.30 -28.23 -0.02
C VAL A 96 -4.00 -29.02 0.03
N SER A 97 -3.87 -29.92 1.01
CA SER A 97 -2.71 -30.81 1.09
C SER A 97 -2.74 -31.85 -0.06
N PRO A 98 -1.58 -32.24 -0.63
CA PRO A 98 -1.50 -33.35 -1.59
C PRO A 98 -2.06 -34.67 -1.06
N THR A 99 -2.12 -34.83 0.26
CA THR A 99 -2.68 -36.01 0.96
C THR A 99 -4.17 -35.90 1.27
N GLY A 100 -4.85 -34.82 0.78
CA GLY A 100 -6.30 -34.60 0.92
C GLY A 100 -6.72 -33.93 2.25
N GLY A 101 -5.78 -33.49 3.08
CA GLY A 101 -6.07 -32.68 4.28
C GLY A 101 -6.19 -31.19 3.95
N ILE A 102 -6.91 -30.44 4.79
CA ILE A 102 -7.01 -28.97 4.71
C ILE A 102 -5.99 -28.38 5.67
N LYS A 103 -5.13 -27.48 5.18
CA LYS A 103 -4.20 -26.68 5.99
C LYS A 103 -4.91 -25.41 6.44
N ALA A 104 -4.59 -24.95 7.65
CA ALA A 104 -5.01 -23.63 8.09
C ALA A 104 -4.34 -22.55 7.22
N LEU A 105 -5.00 -21.40 7.11
CA LEU A 105 -4.47 -20.27 6.34
C LEU A 105 -3.07 -19.83 6.81
N ILE A 106 -2.83 -19.90 8.13
CA ILE A 106 -1.55 -19.55 8.75
C ILE A 106 -0.39 -20.46 8.30
N ASP A 107 -0.70 -21.66 7.82
CA ASP A 107 0.28 -22.64 7.34
C ASP A 107 0.59 -22.49 5.84
N THR A 108 -0.07 -21.57 5.16
CA THR A 108 0.23 -21.25 3.75
C THR A 108 1.54 -20.48 3.63
N ASP A 109 2.21 -20.58 2.48
CA ASP A 109 3.48 -19.87 2.25
C ASP A 109 3.33 -18.36 2.35
N PHE A 110 2.17 -17.83 1.99
CA PHE A 110 1.83 -16.41 2.15
C PHE A 110 1.87 -15.95 3.61
N TYR A 111 1.29 -16.70 4.55
CA TYR A 111 1.20 -16.29 5.96
C TYR A 111 2.38 -16.75 6.81
N LYS A 112 2.90 -17.94 6.56
CA LYS A 112 3.93 -18.60 7.38
C LYS A 112 5.21 -17.79 7.57
N LYS A 113 5.57 -16.97 6.57
CA LYS A 113 6.79 -16.15 6.57
C LYS A 113 6.55 -14.72 7.05
N GLN A 114 5.32 -14.36 7.34
CA GLN A 114 4.95 -13.04 7.87
C GLN A 114 5.08 -13.01 9.40
N HIS A 115 5.37 -11.82 9.89
CA HIS A 115 5.36 -11.52 11.32
C HIS A 115 4.46 -10.30 11.55
N ARG A 116 3.17 -10.57 11.86
CA ARG A 116 2.12 -9.54 11.88
C ARG A 116 2.04 -8.88 13.25
N ILE A 117 2.48 -7.62 13.35
CA ILE A 117 2.40 -6.75 14.52
C ILE A 117 1.36 -5.64 14.27
N ALA A 118 1.57 -4.84 13.23
CA ALA A 118 0.63 -3.80 12.84
C ALA A 118 -0.68 -4.38 12.28
N LEU A 119 -0.59 -5.51 11.59
CA LEU A 119 -1.75 -6.21 11.00
C LEU A 119 -2.32 -7.32 11.89
N ARG A 120 -1.91 -7.44 13.17
CA ARG A 120 -2.25 -8.58 14.05
C ARG A 120 -3.75 -8.90 14.12
N ASN A 121 -4.58 -7.88 14.22
CA ASN A 121 -6.04 -8.02 14.36
C ASN A 121 -6.79 -7.93 13.01
N CYS A 122 -6.11 -7.51 11.93
CA CYS A 122 -6.72 -7.40 10.61
C CYS A 122 -7.16 -8.78 10.09
N GLY A 123 -8.44 -8.95 9.82
CA GLY A 123 -9.04 -10.22 9.43
C GLY A 123 -9.34 -11.18 10.59
N VAL A 124 -9.16 -10.75 11.83
CA VAL A 124 -9.38 -11.56 13.05
C VAL A 124 -10.58 -11.07 13.83
N ILE A 125 -10.64 -9.77 14.15
CA ILE A 125 -11.70 -9.16 14.97
C ILE A 125 -12.72 -8.43 14.10
N ASN A 126 -13.90 -8.18 14.68
CA ASN A 126 -14.85 -7.19 14.19
C ASN A 126 -14.37 -5.78 14.57
N PRO A 127 -13.92 -4.95 13.61
CA PRO A 127 -13.39 -3.61 13.90
C PRO A 127 -14.45 -2.63 14.45
N GLU A 128 -15.72 -2.97 14.36
CA GLU A 128 -16.85 -2.19 14.88
C GLU A 128 -17.29 -2.62 16.28
N ASN A 129 -16.53 -3.52 16.92
CA ASN A 129 -16.81 -4.01 18.27
C ASN A 129 -15.57 -3.87 19.16
N ILE A 130 -15.59 -2.87 20.05
CA ILE A 130 -14.50 -2.60 21.00
C ILE A 130 -14.21 -3.76 21.95
N GLU A 131 -15.24 -4.58 22.30
CA GLU A 131 -15.07 -5.72 23.21
C GLU A 131 -14.15 -6.79 22.59
N GLU A 132 -14.21 -6.97 21.26
CA GLU A 132 -13.30 -7.90 20.58
C GLU A 132 -11.86 -7.39 20.58
N TYR A 133 -11.65 -6.07 20.43
CA TYR A 133 -10.32 -5.48 20.57
C TYR A 133 -9.79 -5.65 21.99
N ILE A 134 -10.61 -5.38 23.03
CA ILE A 134 -10.26 -5.59 24.43
C ILE A 134 -9.96 -7.07 24.69
N GLY A 135 -10.74 -7.99 24.11
CA GLY A 135 -10.54 -9.43 24.21
C GLY A 135 -9.19 -9.91 23.64
N THR A 136 -8.58 -9.17 22.70
CA THR A 136 -7.22 -9.44 22.19
C THR A 136 -6.11 -8.72 22.97
N GLY A 137 -6.40 -8.15 24.13
CA GLY A 137 -5.46 -7.41 24.96
C GLY A 137 -5.40 -5.91 24.65
N GLY A 138 -6.37 -5.39 23.92
CA GLY A 138 -6.48 -3.96 23.63
C GLY A 138 -6.65 -3.12 24.87
N TYR A 139 -6.14 -1.88 24.83
CA TYR A 139 -6.09 -0.90 25.92
C TYR A 139 -5.29 -1.33 27.16
N GLN A 140 -4.72 -2.53 27.20
CA GLN A 140 -3.82 -2.93 28.28
C GLN A 140 -2.52 -2.12 28.27
N ALA A 141 -2.01 -1.78 27.10
CA ALA A 141 -0.82 -0.94 26.97
C ALA A 141 -1.07 0.48 27.53
N LEU A 142 -2.22 1.09 27.22
CA LEU A 142 -2.60 2.36 27.79
C LEU A 142 -2.78 2.29 29.32
N GLY A 143 -3.44 1.23 29.82
CA GLY A 143 -3.57 0.99 31.25
C GLY A 143 -2.21 0.91 31.94
N LYS A 144 -1.29 0.11 31.43
CA LYS A 144 0.10 -0.01 31.94
C LYS A 144 0.83 1.35 31.92
N VAL A 145 0.73 2.08 30.83
CA VAL A 145 1.35 3.41 30.70
C VAL A 145 0.85 4.39 31.77
N LEU A 146 -0.46 4.45 31.99
CA LEU A 146 -1.06 5.41 32.89
C LEU A 146 -0.89 5.05 34.38
N THR A 147 -0.65 3.78 34.71
CA THR A 147 -0.56 3.31 36.11
C THR A 147 0.86 2.94 36.54
N GLU A 148 1.75 2.58 35.62
CA GLU A 148 3.06 2.01 35.95
C GLU A 148 4.25 2.78 35.36
N MET A 149 4.03 3.67 34.38
CA MET A 149 5.11 4.34 33.63
C MET A 149 5.03 5.85 33.74
N THR A 150 6.18 6.50 33.78
CA THR A 150 6.27 7.94 33.59
C THR A 150 6.30 8.30 32.10
N PRO A 151 5.98 9.54 31.70
CA PRO A 151 6.13 9.99 30.31
C PRO A 151 7.56 9.78 29.74
N ASP A 152 8.59 9.87 30.56
CA ASP A 152 9.98 9.63 30.14
C ASP A 152 10.25 8.14 29.92
N ASP A 153 9.67 7.26 30.73
CA ASP A 153 9.79 5.80 30.56
C ASP A 153 9.18 5.36 29.23
N VAL A 154 8.02 5.93 28.86
CA VAL A 154 7.38 5.63 27.56
C VAL A 154 8.28 6.05 26.39
N ILE A 155 8.83 7.26 26.46
CA ILE A 155 9.76 7.76 25.42
C ILE A 155 11.03 6.90 25.36
N GLN A 156 11.58 6.55 26.52
CA GLN A 156 12.78 5.72 26.58
C GLN A 156 12.53 4.31 26.02
N THR A 157 11.39 3.69 26.34
CA THR A 157 10.95 2.40 25.76
C THR A 157 10.94 2.46 24.23
N LEU A 158 10.43 3.54 23.61
CA LEU A 158 10.42 3.68 22.16
C LEU A 158 11.83 3.94 21.56
N LEU A 159 12.71 4.61 22.31
CA LEU A 159 14.11 4.80 21.91
C LEU A 159 14.86 3.46 21.93
N ASP A 160 14.69 2.67 23.00
CA ASP A 160 15.36 1.38 23.17
C ASP A 160 14.81 0.34 22.18
N ALA A 161 13.51 0.37 21.88
CA ALA A 161 12.91 -0.43 20.80
C ALA A 161 13.44 -0.10 19.41
N GLY A 162 14.00 1.08 19.22
CA GLY A 162 14.51 1.53 17.93
C GLY A 162 13.41 1.74 16.88
N LEU A 163 12.17 2.05 17.30
CA LEU A 163 11.06 2.28 16.38
C LEU A 163 11.31 3.50 15.50
N ARG A 164 11.49 3.29 14.21
CA ARG A 164 11.55 4.34 13.17
C ARG A 164 10.17 4.55 12.57
N GLY A 165 9.86 5.78 12.16
CA GLY A 165 8.59 6.12 11.51
C GLY A 165 8.34 5.31 10.24
N ARG A 166 7.14 4.75 10.08
CA ARG A 166 6.72 3.88 8.96
C ARG A 166 6.14 4.62 7.75
N GLY A 167 5.99 5.94 7.85
CA GLY A 167 5.48 6.78 6.76
C GLY A 167 6.50 7.12 5.65
N GLY A 168 7.70 6.51 5.66
CA GLY A 168 8.66 6.58 4.54
C GLY A 168 10.05 7.09 4.88
N ALA A 169 10.18 8.16 5.67
CA ALA A 169 11.48 8.78 5.97
C ALA A 169 12.27 8.06 7.09
N GLY A 170 11.63 7.20 7.88
CA GLY A 170 12.30 6.42 8.92
C GLY A 170 12.92 7.22 10.07
N PHE A 171 12.37 8.40 10.42
CA PHE A 171 12.87 9.18 11.55
C PHE A 171 12.56 8.46 12.89
N PRO A 172 13.49 8.43 13.87
CA PRO A 172 13.26 7.74 15.15
C PRO A 172 12.07 8.32 15.92
N THR A 173 11.07 7.48 16.21
CA THR A 173 9.79 7.91 16.82
C THR A 173 9.99 8.44 18.24
N GLY A 174 10.74 7.72 19.09
CA GLY A 174 11.03 8.16 20.47
C GLY A 174 11.78 9.50 20.50
N LEU A 175 12.70 9.74 19.56
CA LEU A 175 13.41 11.02 19.46
C LEU A 175 12.46 12.17 19.08
N LYS A 176 11.53 11.93 18.14
CA LYS A 176 10.50 12.93 17.77
C LYS A 176 9.65 13.31 18.98
N TRP A 177 9.22 12.35 19.78
CA TRP A 177 8.43 12.59 20.98
C TRP A 177 9.23 13.32 22.07
N LYS A 178 10.48 12.92 22.30
CA LYS A 178 11.41 13.59 23.21
C LYS A 178 11.58 15.07 22.86
N LEU A 179 11.83 15.38 21.59
CA LEU A 179 11.99 16.75 21.10
C LEU A 179 10.71 17.59 21.30
N CYS A 180 9.53 17.00 21.12
CA CYS A 180 8.27 17.70 21.36
C CYS A 180 8.01 17.92 22.87
N LYS A 181 8.26 16.90 23.69
CA LYS A 181 8.09 16.98 25.15
C LYS A 181 8.90 18.11 25.78
N GLN A 182 10.15 18.31 25.29
CA GLN A 182 11.09 19.32 25.81
C GLN A 182 10.65 20.77 25.58
N ASN A 183 9.67 21.03 24.72
CA ASN A 183 9.15 22.36 24.48
C ASN A 183 7.98 22.65 25.43
N ASP A 184 8.16 23.61 26.34
CA ASP A 184 7.09 24.06 27.23
C ASP A 184 6.02 24.84 26.45
N ALA A 185 4.78 24.46 26.63
CA ALA A 185 3.62 25.10 26.01
C ALA A 185 2.35 24.79 26.81
N ASP A 186 1.40 25.72 26.76
CA ASP A 186 0.07 25.56 27.32
C ASP A 186 -0.76 24.46 26.65
N GLN A 187 -0.46 24.16 25.38
CA GLN A 187 -1.11 23.13 24.57
C GLN A 187 -0.08 22.46 23.69
N LYS A 188 -0.20 21.13 23.53
CA LYS A 188 0.51 20.32 22.55
C LYS A 188 -0.48 19.47 21.77
N TYR A 189 -0.09 18.99 20.59
CA TYR A 189 -0.99 18.18 19.76
C TYR A 189 -0.34 16.88 19.29
N VAL A 190 -1.17 15.84 19.24
CA VAL A 190 -0.85 14.54 18.64
C VAL A 190 -1.56 14.44 17.29
N CYS A 191 -0.80 14.29 16.21
CA CYS A 191 -1.38 14.13 14.88
C CYS A 191 -1.10 12.74 14.34
N CYS A 192 -2.11 12.12 13.72
CA CYS A 192 -1.95 10.92 12.91
C CYS A 192 -2.07 11.30 11.43
N ASN A 193 -1.05 10.93 10.67
CA ASN A 193 -1.09 10.98 9.22
C ASN A 193 -1.70 9.69 8.69
N ALA A 194 -2.95 9.78 8.24
CA ALA A 194 -3.70 8.75 7.53
C ALA A 194 -4.03 9.18 6.09
N ASP A 195 -3.21 10.10 5.53
CA ASP A 195 -3.29 10.56 4.14
C ASP A 195 -2.38 9.70 3.25
N GLU A 196 -2.78 8.45 3.05
CA GLU A 196 -2.08 7.46 2.24
C GLU A 196 -2.43 7.66 0.75
N GLY A 197 -1.60 8.41 0.03
CA GLY A 197 -1.85 8.78 -1.35
C GLY A 197 -0.93 8.11 -2.38
N ASP A 198 0.07 7.33 -1.97
CA ASP A 198 1.00 6.63 -2.86
C ASP A 198 0.26 5.65 -3.78
N PRO A 199 0.47 5.68 -5.11
CA PRO A 199 -0.08 4.68 -6.00
C PRO A 199 0.33 3.26 -5.59
N GLY A 200 -0.66 2.41 -5.33
CA GLY A 200 -0.44 1.02 -4.90
C GLY A 200 -0.29 0.82 -3.39
N ALA A 201 -0.22 1.86 -2.56
CA ALA A 201 -0.20 1.76 -1.11
C ALA A 201 -1.63 1.71 -0.53
N PHE A 202 -1.89 0.77 0.40
CA PHE A 202 -3.17 0.62 1.10
C PHE A 202 -3.02 -0.04 2.50
N MET A 203 -1.82 0.02 3.08
CA MET A 203 -1.55 -0.58 4.39
C MET A 203 -2.20 0.21 5.53
N ASP A 204 -2.10 1.54 5.52
CA ASP A 204 -2.69 2.39 6.54
C ASP A 204 -4.21 2.29 6.52
N ARG A 205 -4.82 2.32 5.33
CA ARG A 205 -6.25 2.07 5.15
C ARG A 205 -6.67 0.74 5.77
N SER A 206 -5.91 -0.33 5.54
CA SER A 206 -6.27 -1.65 6.04
C SER A 206 -6.17 -1.76 7.56
N VAL A 207 -5.23 -1.07 8.20
CA VAL A 207 -5.18 -0.95 9.66
C VAL A 207 -6.39 -0.18 10.18
N LEU A 208 -6.73 0.96 9.57
CA LEU A 208 -7.89 1.77 9.97
C LEU A 208 -9.22 1.02 9.80
N GLU A 209 -9.32 0.21 8.74
CA GLU A 209 -10.50 -0.64 8.47
C GLU A 209 -10.54 -1.89 9.37
N GLY A 210 -9.40 -2.39 9.84
CA GLY A 210 -9.32 -3.68 10.53
C GLY A 210 -9.04 -3.63 12.01
N ASP A 211 -8.38 -2.57 12.49
CA ASP A 211 -7.96 -2.40 13.89
C ASP A 211 -7.88 -0.92 14.29
N PRO A 212 -8.99 -0.15 14.19
CA PRO A 212 -8.98 1.29 14.47
C PRO A 212 -8.63 1.60 15.92
N HIS A 213 -8.98 0.74 16.87
CA HIS A 213 -8.71 0.94 18.29
C HIS A 213 -7.21 0.90 18.62
N ALA A 214 -6.40 0.12 17.90
CA ALA A 214 -4.94 0.13 18.09
C ALA A 214 -4.33 1.51 17.81
N LEU A 215 -4.88 2.24 16.83
CA LEU A 215 -4.48 3.62 16.58
C LEU A 215 -4.90 4.55 17.71
N LEU A 216 -6.16 4.45 18.19
CA LEU A 216 -6.67 5.32 19.27
C LEU A 216 -5.88 5.13 20.56
N GLU A 217 -5.62 3.87 20.95
CA GLU A 217 -4.79 3.52 22.10
C GLU A 217 -3.37 4.11 21.97
N ALA A 218 -2.72 3.94 20.83
CA ALA A 218 -1.38 4.47 20.60
C ALA A 218 -1.31 5.99 20.63
N MET A 219 -2.33 6.67 20.10
CA MET A 219 -2.41 8.15 20.16
C MET A 219 -2.62 8.66 21.59
N ALA A 220 -3.40 7.97 22.42
CA ALA A 220 -3.55 8.31 23.84
C ALA A 220 -2.22 8.11 24.59
N ILE A 221 -1.49 7.03 24.35
CA ILE A 221 -0.13 6.80 24.87
C ILE A 221 0.81 7.94 24.46
N ALA A 222 0.75 8.38 23.20
CA ALA A 222 1.54 9.51 22.71
C ALA A 222 1.17 10.83 23.39
N GLY A 223 -0.13 11.05 23.60
CA GLY A 223 -0.64 12.21 24.34
C GLY A 223 -0.07 12.29 25.75
N TYR A 224 -0.12 11.17 26.48
CA TYR A 224 0.48 11.07 27.82
C TYR A 224 1.99 11.37 27.79
N ALA A 225 2.71 10.74 26.87
CA ALA A 225 4.17 10.85 26.77
C ALA A 225 4.67 12.29 26.52
N ILE A 226 3.95 13.09 25.72
CA ILE A 226 4.37 14.46 25.39
C ILE A 226 3.64 15.54 26.22
N GLY A 227 2.64 15.17 27.03
CA GLY A 227 1.79 16.11 27.78
C GLY A 227 0.76 16.83 26.90
N SER A 228 0.05 16.09 26.06
CA SER A 228 -1.03 16.56 25.19
C SER A 228 -2.36 15.96 25.62
N ASN A 229 -3.43 16.74 25.53
CA ASN A 229 -4.81 16.30 25.77
C ASN A 229 -5.67 16.25 24.51
N GLN A 230 -5.08 16.53 23.31
CA GLN A 230 -5.82 16.60 22.06
C GLN A 230 -5.09 15.92 20.91
N GLY A 231 -5.78 15.01 20.24
CA GLY A 231 -5.33 14.34 19.02
C GLY A 231 -6.16 14.68 17.78
N TYR A 232 -5.55 14.59 16.61
CA TYR A 232 -6.20 14.70 15.30
C TYR A 232 -5.78 13.56 14.40
N ILE A 233 -6.75 12.84 13.83
CA ILE A 233 -6.52 11.89 12.75
C ILE A 233 -6.89 12.57 11.44
N TYR A 234 -5.91 12.75 10.55
CA TYR A 234 -6.14 13.29 9.22
C TYR A 234 -6.24 12.14 8.23
N VAL A 235 -7.45 11.84 7.79
CA VAL A 235 -7.79 10.70 6.93
C VAL A 235 -8.38 11.18 5.60
N ARG A 236 -8.10 10.47 4.52
CA ARG A 236 -8.65 10.76 3.20
C ARG A 236 -10.16 10.53 3.16
N ALA A 237 -10.90 11.47 2.55
CA ALA A 237 -12.34 11.30 2.32
C ALA A 237 -12.65 10.12 1.37
N GLU A 238 -11.68 9.71 0.55
CA GLU A 238 -11.77 8.55 -0.34
C GLU A 238 -11.68 7.19 0.38
N TYR A 239 -11.51 7.18 1.70
CA TYR A 239 -11.53 5.99 2.54
C TYR A 239 -12.81 5.91 3.40
N PRO A 240 -14.01 5.79 2.79
CA PRO A 240 -15.27 5.90 3.52
C PRO A 240 -15.43 4.84 4.60
N ILE A 241 -14.98 3.60 4.37
CA ILE A 241 -15.05 2.50 5.36
C ILE A 241 -14.15 2.83 6.56
N ALA A 242 -12.92 3.29 6.34
CA ALA A 242 -12.02 3.68 7.42
C ALA A 242 -12.56 4.86 8.23
N VAL A 243 -13.14 5.85 7.56
CA VAL A 243 -13.77 7.02 8.22
C VAL A 243 -14.92 6.58 9.12
N GLU A 244 -15.78 5.69 8.65
CA GLU A 244 -16.93 5.21 9.43
C GLU A 244 -16.48 4.39 10.63
N ARG A 245 -15.55 3.43 10.43
CA ARG A 245 -15.01 2.62 11.54
C ARG A 245 -14.25 3.45 12.56
N LEU A 246 -13.54 4.49 12.16
CA LEU A 246 -12.92 5.43 13.10
C LEU A 246 -13.94 6.20 13.92
N LYS A 247 -15.06 6.65 13.33
CA LYS A 247 -16.14 7.31 14.08
C LYS A 247 -16.75 6.39 15.13
N ILE A 248 -17.06 5.14 14.73
CA ILE A 248 -17.59 4.11 15.63
C ILE A 248 -16.60 3.87 16.77
N ALA A 249 -15.31 3.64 16.45
CA ALA A 249 -14.28 3.36 17.44
C ALA A 249 -14.08 4.52 18.43
N ILE A 250 -14.04 5.77 17.96
CA ILE A 250 -13.93 6.96 18.81
C ILE A 250 -15.14 7.07 19.75
N GLN A 251 -16.34 6.84 19.23
CA GLN A 251 -17.55 6.85 20.05
C GLN A 251 -17.51 5.78 21.13
N GLN A 252 -17.22 4.53 20.77
CA GLN A 252 -17.12 3.41 21.71
C GLN A 252 -16.05 3.65 22.78
N ALA A 253 -14.87 4.19 22.38
CA ALA A 253 -13.81 4.49 23.31
C ALA A 253 -14.19 5.61 24.30
N ARG A 254 -14.99 6.61 23.87
CA ARG A 254 -15.55 7.65 24.77
C ARG A 254 -16.59 7.06 25.72
N GLU A 255 -17.48 6.20 25.24
CA GLU A 255 -18.51 5.53 26.05
C GLU A 255 -17.91 4.63 27.15
N MET A 256 -16.74 4.04 26.89
CA MET A 256 -15.99 3.24 27.85
C MET A 256 -14.95 4.01 28.67
N GLU A 257 -14.95 5.35 28.60
CA GLU A 257 -14.02 6.22 29.32
C GLU A 257 -12.54 5.94 29.00
N LEU A 258 -12.26 5.43 27.80
CA LEU A 258 -10.92 5.19 27.26
C LEU A 258 -10.40 6.37 26.41
N LEU A 259 -11.30 7.31 26.11
CA LEU A 259 -11.03 8.64 25.57
C LEU A 259 -11.89 9.66 26.33
N GLY A 260 -11.46 10.92 26.33
CA GLY A 260 -12.15 12.02 26.97
C GLY A 260 -11.46 12.44 28.27
N LYS A 261 -12.20 12.42 29.39
CA LYS A 261 -11.75 12.91 30.70
C LYS A 261 -11.42 11.78 31.65
N ASN A 262 -10.39 12.03 32.47
CA ASN A 262 -10.04 11.16 33.59
C ASN A 262 -9.90 9.67 33.24
N ILE A 263 -9.22 9.38 32.11
CA ILE A 263 -9.04 8.03 31.57
C ILE A 263 -8.47 7.09 32.65
N PHE A 264 -9.08 5.93 32.85
CA PHE A 264 -8.78 4.96 33.92
C PHE A 264 -8.75 5.53 35.35
N GLY A 265 -9.41 6.69 35.58
CA GLY A 265 -9.40 7.33 36.90
C GLY A 265 -8.05 7.97 37.30
N THR A 266 -7.13 8.17 36.35
CA THR A 266 -5.76 8.62 36.59
C THR A 266 -5.58 10.15 36.57
N GLY A 267 -6.63 10.90 36.22
CA GLY A 267 -6.57 12.36 35.99
C GLY A 267 -6.03 12.73 34.61
N PHE A 268 -5.70 11.76 33.74
CA PHE A 268 -5.27 12.02 32.39
C PHE A 268 -6.49 12.25 31.47
N ASP A 269 -6.44 13.36 30.73
CA ASP A 269 -7.44 13.73 29.72
C ASP A 269 -6.83 13.61 28.34
N PHE A 270 -7.52 12.96 27.41
CA PHE A 270 -7.13 12.92 26.00
C PHE A 270 -8.31 12.61 25.11
N ASP A 271 -8.53 13.41 24.08
CA ASP A 271 -9.59 13.15 23.10
C ASP A 271 -9.08 13.29 21.67
N ILE A 272 -9.82 12.71 20.71
CA ILE A 272 -9.42 12.63 19.31
C ILE A 272 -10.54 13.16 18.42
N ASP A 273 -10.17 14.04 17.47
CA ASP A 273 -11.04 14.50 16.39
C ASP A 273 -10.57 13.97 15.03
N LEU A 274 -11.54 13.70 14.14
CA LEU A 274 -11.27 13.38 12.74
C LEU A 274 -11.21 14.65 11.89
N ARG A 275 -10.26 14.69 10.97
CA ARG A 275 -10.16 15.68 9.90
C ARG A 275 -10.09 14.97 8.56
N LEU A 276 -11.00 15.33 7.65
CA LEU A 276 -11.08 14.73 6.33
C LEU A 276 -10.24 15.49 5.33
N GLY A 277 -9.29 14.81 4.71
CA GLY A 277 -8.50 15.33 3.60
C GLY A 277 -9.28 15.22 2.28
N ALA A 278 -9.07 16.16 1.37
CA ALA A 278 -9.70 16.17 0.04
C ALA A 278 -8.87 15.46 -1.03
N GLY A 279 -8.06 14.47 -0.66
CA GLY A 279 -7.33 13.58 -1.57
C GLY A 279 -6.02 14.14 -2.14
N ALA A 280 -5.54 15.30 -1.71
CA ALA A 280 -4.28 15.85 -2.19
C ALA A 280 -3.08 15.15 -1.54
N PHE A 281 -2.28 14.41 -2.31
CA PHE A 281 -1.08 13.69 -1.84
C PHE A 281 -0.08 14.58 -1.09
N VAL A 282 0.05 15.85 -1.48
CA VAL A 282 0.91 16.81 -0.78
C VAL A 282 0.52 17.01 0.68
N CYS A 283 -0.74 16.74 1.07
CA CYS A 283 -1.19 16.80 2.46
C CYS A 283 -0.63 15.67 3.33
N GLY A 284 -0.02 14.64 2.76
CA GLY A 284 0.82 13.69 3.48
C GLY A 284 2.15 14.28 4.00
N GLU A 285 2.59 15.42 3.47
CA GLU A 285 3.73 16.15 4.03
C GLU A 285 3.37 16.77 5.39
N GLU A 286 4.25 16.62 6.37
CA GLU A 286 4.01 16.91 7.80
C GLU A 286 3.41 18.30 8.04
N THR A 287 3.98 19.33 7.43
CA THR A 287 3.52 20.72 7.63
C THR A 287 2.32 21.10 6.76
N ALA A 288 2.20 20.50 5.58
CA ALA A 288 1.04 20.66 4.70
C ALA A 288 -0.23 20.07 5.33
N LEU A 289 -0.12 18.88 5.95
CA LEU A 289 -1.19 18.26 6.72
C LEU A 289 -1.68 19.18 7.84
N MET A 290 -0.75 19.72 8.65
CA MET A 290 -1.09 20.66 9.73
C MET A 290 -1.78 21.92 9.20
N THR A 291 -1.30 22.47 8.09
CA THR A 291 -1.89 23.64 7.45
C THR A 291 -3.32 23.35 6.98
N SER A 292 -3.58 22.13 6.47
CA SER A 292 -4.91 21.68 6.08
C SER A 292 -5.85 21.53 7.29
N ILE A 293 -5.38 20.92 8.39
CA ILE A 293 -6.16 20.83 9.65
C ILE A 293 -6.56 22.24 10.16
N GLU A 294 -5.69 23.24 9.98
CA GLU A 294 -5.96 24.63 10.34
C GLU A 294 -7.00 25.31 9.44
N GLY A 295 -7.56 24.61 8.46
CA GLY A 295 -8.54 25.15 7.51
C GLY A 295 -7.94 26.04 6.42
N LYS A 296 -6.63 25.96 6.20
CA LYS A 296 -5.91 26.66 5.15
C LYS A 296 -5.59 25.71 4.00
N ARG A 297 -5.08 26.26 2.89
CA ARG A 297 -4.57 25.46 1.79
C ARG A 297 -3.44 24.56 2.29
N GLY A 298 -3.50 23.26 1.96
CA GLY A 298 -2.48 22.26 2.33
C GLY A 298 -1.17 22.52 1.62
N GLU A 299 -0.38 23.41 2.16
CA GLU A 299 0.94 23.81 1.65
C GLU A 299 2.01 23.65 2.71
N PRO A 300 3.20 23.13 2.36
CA PRO A 300 4.29 22.96 3.31
C PRO A 300 4.82 24.32 3.81
N ARG A 301 5.32 24.30 5.05
CA ARG A 301 5.99 25.43 5.69
C ARG A 301 7.51 25.25 5.62
N PRO A 302 8.29 26.36 5.56
CA PRO A 302 9.74 26.30 5.76
C PRO A 302 10.08 25.73 7.14
N ARG A 303 11.15 24.95 7.19
CA ARG A 303 11.75 24.45 8.44
C ARG A 303 13.21 24.92 8.52
N PRO A 304 13.75 25.36 9.67
CA PRO A 304 13.12 25.54 10.98
C PRO A 304 12.09 26.69 11.02
N PRO A 305 11.15 26.75 12.01
CA PRO A 305 11.03 25.82 13.14
C PRO A 305 10.39 24.49 12.72
N PHE A 306 10.79 23.40 13.40
CA PHE A 306 10.20 22.07 13.21
C PHE A 306 8.87 21.94 13.97
N PRO A 307 7.95 21.05 13.57
CA PRO A 307 6.67 20.83 14.24
C PRO A 307 6.76 20.55 15.74
N ALA A 308 7.81 19.87 16.18
CA ALA A 308 8.07 19.65 17.60
C ALA A 308 8.22 20.96 18.41
N GLN A 309 8.56 22.07 17.74
CA GLN A 309 8.67 23.41 18.33
C GLN A 309 7.44 24.28 17.99
N LYS A 310 7.02 24.27 16.71
CA LYS A 310 5.93 25.10 16.20
C LYS A 310 5.18 24.39 15.07
N GLY A 311 4.27 23.49 15.46
CA GLY A 311 3.45 22.68 14.56
C GLY A 311 2.03 23.20 14.39
N LEU A 312 1.05 22.34 14.70
CA LEU A 312 -0.38 22.62 14.55
C LEU A 312 -0.81 23.80 15.41
N PHE A 313 -1.55 24.74 14.83
CA PHE A 313 -1.96 26.00 15.45
C PHE A 313 -0.80 26.79 16.10
N GLY A 314 0.42 26.57 15.62
CA GLY A 314 1.61 27.23 16.16
C GLY A 314 2.13 26.64 17.47
N LYS A 315 1.63 25.50 17.92
CA LYS A 315 1.99 24.81 19.16
C LYS A 315 2.88 23.60 18.88
N PRO A 316 3.69 23.12 19.85
CA PRO A 316 4.46 21.91 19.70
C PRO A 316 3.57 20.73 19.34
N SER A 317 3.96 19.99 18.31
CA SER A 317 3.14 18.88 17.79
C SER A 317 4.00 17.72 17.33
N ILE A 318 3.50 16.51 17.54
CA ILE A 318 4.04 15.31 16.89
C ILE A 318 3.11 14.86 15.78
N LEU A 319 3.70 14.31 14.71
CA LEU A 319 2.96 13.65 13.65
C LEU A 319 3.62 12.29 13.39
N ASN A 320 2.83 11.23 13.46
CA ASN A 320 3.25 9.89 13.08
C ASN A 320 2.24 9.29 12.10
N ASN A 321 2.71 8.35 11.30
CA ASN A 321 1.90 7.57 10.37
C ASN A 321 1.10 6.47 11.11
N VAL A 322 0.03 5.96 10.52
CA VAL A 322 -0.86 4.92 11.09
C VAL A 322 -0.08 3.66 11.48
N GLU A 323 0.73 3.10 10.58
CA GLU A 323 1.52 1.89 10.86
C GLU A 323 2.51 2.11 12.00
N THR A 324 3.07 3.32 12.13
CA THR A 324 3.95 3.66 13.25
C THR A 324 3.20 3.54 14.58
N TYR A 325 2.00 4.12 14.67
CA TYR A 325 1.17 4.03 15.87
C TYR A 325 0.75 2.60 16.18
N ALA A 326 0.35 1.81 15.17
CA ALA A 326 -0.12 0.44 15.35
C ALA A 326 0.90 -0.52 16.01
N ASN A 327 2.20 -0.19 15.94
CA ASN A 327 3.26 -0.94 16.60
C ASN A 327 3.39 -0.63 18.10
N ILE A 328 3.00 0.57 18.54
CA ILE A 328 3.32 1.09 19.88
C ILE A 328 2.69 0.26 21.01
N PRO A 329 1.40 -0.13 20.97
CA PRO A 329 0.81 -0.92 22.05
C PRO A 329 1.57 -2.24 22.29
N GLN A 330 1.99 -2.90 21.21
CA GLN A 330 2.73 -4.16 21.31
C GLN A 330 4.16 -3.97 21.86
N ILE A 331 4.81 -2.85 21.55
CA ILE A 331 6.12 -2.50 22.13
C ILE A 331 6.00 -2.29 23.64
N ILE A 332 4.97 -1.57 24.09
CA ILE A 332 4.72 -1.32 25.52
C ILE A 332 4.42 -2.63 26.29
N LEU A 333 3.65 -3.52 25.69
CA LEU A 333 3.26 -4.79 26.33
C LEU A 333 4.42 -5.79 26.39
N ASN A 334 5.13 -5.98 25.29
CA ASN A 334 6.14 -7.02 25.15
C ASN A 334 7.57 -6.55 25.50
N GLY A 335 7.77 -5.24 25.64
CA GLY A 335 9.07 -4.64 25.94
C GLY A 335 9.88 -4.25 24.70
N PRO A 336 10.85 -3.33 24.89
CA PRO A 336 11.65 -2.81 23.77
C PRO A 336 12.55 -3.87 23.13
N GLU A 337 13.14 -4.77 23.91
CA GLU A 337 14.04 -5.83 23.44
C GLU A 337 13.32 -6.79 22.50
N TRP A 338 12.05 -7.12 22.79
CA TRP A 338 11.23 -7.96 21.92
C TRP A 338 11.12 -7.35 20.51
N PHE A 339 10.81 -6.07 20.41
CA PHE A 339 10.70 -5.40 19.11
C PHE A 339 12.07 -5.24 18.45
N ALA A 340 13.10 -4.89 19.22
CA ALA A 340 14.48 -4.72 18.74
C ALA A 340 15.13 -6.04 18.30
N SER A 341 14.63 -7.21 18.75
CA SER A 341 15.11 -8.53 18.30
C SER A 341 14.76 -8.84 16.84
N MET A 342 13.80 -8.12 16.26
CA MET A 342 13.39 -8.24 14.87
C MET A 342 14.02 -7.14 14.03
N GLY A 343 14.30 -7.45 12.75
CA GLY A 343 14.84 -6.48 11.81
C GLY A 343 16.38 -6.49 11.74
N THR A 344 16.93 -5.38 11.24
CA THR A 344 18.38 -5.18 11.10
C THR A 344 18.93 -4.35 12.27
N GLU A 345 20.24 -4.18 12.33
CA GLU A 345 20.89 -3.39 13.38
C GLU A 345 20.34 -1.95 13.47
N LYS A 346 20.10 -1.31 12.32
CA LYS A 346 19.62 0.08 12.24
C LYS A 346 18.14 0.24 11.99
N SER A 347 17.44 -0.81 11.54
CA SER A 347 16.02 -0.80 11.21
C SER A 347 15.31 -1.93 11.93
N LYS A 348 14.78 -1.62 13.13
CA LYS A 348 14.14 -2.60 14.02
C LYS A 348 12.66 -2.83 13.68
N GLY A 349 12.17 -4.01 14.10
CA GLY A 349 10.78 -4.40 13.98
C GLY A 349 10.39 -4.87 12.58
N THR A 350 9.11 -4.75 12.28
CA THR A 350 8.49 -5.16 11.02
C THR A 350 8.14 -3.98 10.11
N LYS A 351 7.83 -4.29 8.86
CA LYS A 351 7.26 -3.34 7.89
C LYS A 351 6.14 -4.01 7.10
N VAL A 352 5.05 -3.28 6.93
CA VAL A 352 3.96 -3.69 6.04
C VAL A 352 4.26 -3.25 4.61
N PHE A 353 4.15 -4.19 3.67
CA PHE A 353 4.25 -3.93 2.23
C PHE A 353 2.92 -4.21 1.54
N ALA A 354 2.51 -3.29 0.66
CA ALA A 354 1.43 -3.50 -0.29
C ALA A 354 2.03 -4.03 -1.60
N LEU A 355 1.83 -5.31 -1.85
CA LEU A 355 2.32 -5.98 -3.06
C LEU A 355 1.36 -5.75 -4.21
N GLY A 356 1.87 -5.22 -5.33
CA GLY A 356 1.10 -4.95 -6.53
C GLY A 356 1.94 -5.10 -7.80
N GLY A 357 1.31 -4.84 -8.95
CA GLY A 357 1.94 -4.98 -10.26
C GLY A 357 1.95 -6.41 -10.77
N LYS A 358 3.08 -6.86 -11.31
CA LYS A 358 3.27 -8.18 -11.92
C LYS A 358 3.65 -9.24 -10.88
N ILE A 359 2.71 -9.60 -10.01
CA ILE A 359 2.90 -10.57 -8.94
C ILE A 359 1.65 -11.45 -8.80
N ASN A 360 1.82 -12.73 -8.43
CA ASN A 360 0.71 -13.67 -8.31
C ASN A 360 -0.20 -13.34 -7.12
N ASN A 361 0.36 -13.09 -5.95
CA ASN A 361 -0.38 -12.81 -4.72
C ASN A 361 -0.37 -11.31 -4.41
N THR A 362 -1.27 -10.55 -5.05
CA THR A 362 -1.48 -9.14 -4.70
C THR A 362 -2.12 -9.05 -3.32
N GLY A 363 -1.54 -8.22 -2.43
CA GLY A 363 -2.08 -8.08 -1.08
C GLY A 363 -1.16 -7.33 -0.12
N LEU A 364 -1.41 -7.50 1.18
CA LEU A 364 -0.58 -6.94 2.24
C LEU A 364 0.26 -8.01 2.91
N VAL A 365 1.53 -7.73 3.09
CA VAL A 365 2.46 -8.60 3.81
C VAL A 365 3.21 -7.80 4.87
N GLU A 366 3.34 -8.36 6.06
CA GLU A 366 4.15 -7.78 7.13
C GLU A 366 5.32 -8.70 7.45
N VAL A 367 6.52 -8.19 7.25
CA VAL A 367 7.77 -8.94 7.40
C VAL A 367 8.77 -8.18 8.27
N PRO A 368 9.71 -8.86 8.94
CA PRO A 368 10.81 -8.20 9.61
C PRO A 368 11.61 -7.33 8.65
N MET A 369 12.04 -6.15 9.11
CA MET A 369 12.97 -5.31 8.36
C MET A 369 14.22 -6.12 7.98
N GLY A 370 14.73 -5.96 6.77
CA GLY A 370 15.88 -6.72 6.27
C GLY A 370 15.51 -8.07 5.62
N THR A 371 14.22 -8.43 5.55
CA THR A 371 13.78 -9.51 4.65
C THR A 371 14.17 -9.15 3.23
N THR A 372 14.68 -10.10 2.45
CA THR A 372 15.15 -9.80 1.09
C THR A 372 13.98 -9.55 0.14
N LEU A 373 14.21 -8.71 -0.87
CA LEU A 373 13.21 -8.45 -1.91
C LEU A 373 12.77 -9.75 -2.60
N ARG A 374 13.70 -10.68 -2.84
CA ARG A 374 13.41 -12.02 -3.39
C ARG A 374 12.42 -12.79 -2.54
N THR A 375 12.65 -12.87 -1.23
CA THR A 375 11.75 -13.58 -0.30
C THR A 375 10.35 -13.00 -0.36
N VAL A 376 10.23 -11.66 -0.37
CA VAL A 376 8.92 -10.99 -0.44
C VAL A 376 8.20 -11.29 -1.76
N ILE A 377 8.91 -11.26 -2.89
CA ILE A 377 8.29 -11.43 -4.21
C ILE A 377 8.08 -12.91 -4.57
N GLU A 378 9.11 -13.76 -4.43
CA GLU A 378 9.03 -15.15 -4.89
C GLU A 378 8.33 -16.06 -3.89
N GLU A 379 8.69 -15.95 -2.59
CA GLU A 379 8.25 -16.92 -1.59
C GLU A 379 6.91 -16.54 -0.96
N ILE A 380 6.66 -15.25 -0.72
CA ILE A 380 5.39 -14.76 -0.14
C ILE A 380 4.44 -14.36 -1.27
N GLY A 381 4.92 -13.54 -2.22
CA GLY A 381 4.14 -13.03 -3.33
C GLY A 381 3.84 -14.05 -4.43
N GLY A 382 4.39 -15.27 -4.35
CA GLY A 382 4.15 -16.35 -5.31
C GLY A 382 4.81 -16.15 -6.67
N GLY A 383 5.75 -15.21 -6.81
CA GLY A 383 6.53 -14.94 -8.01
C GLY A 383 5.79 -14.18 -9.11
N ILE A 384 6.44 -14.12 -10.27
CA ILE A 384 5.95 -13.39 -11.45
C ILE A 384 4.96 -14.25 -12.23
N PRO A 385 3.80 -13.72 -12.66
CA PRO A 385 2.81 -14.47 -13.42
C PRO A 385 3.34 -14.97 -14.77
N ASN A 386 2.77 -16.07 -15.26
CA ASN A 386 3.01 -16.62 -16.60
C ASN A 386 4.47 -17.03 -16.89
N GLY A 387 5.27 -17.31 -15.86
CA GLY A 387 6.67 -17.71 -16.01
C GLY A 387 7.60 -16.65 -16.57
N LYS A 388 7.19 -15.38 -16.53
CA LYS A 388 8.03 -14.24 -16.93
C LYS A 388 9.11 -13.95 -15.91
N LYS A 389 10.12 -13.18 -16.33
CA LYS A 389 11.25 -12.82 -15.48
C LYS A 389 10.98 -11.52 -14.72
N PHE A 390 11.43 -11.49 -13.47
CA PHE A 390 11.51 -10.26 -12.69
C PHE A 390 12.46 -9.27 -13.38
N LYS A 391 12.01 -8.04 -13.56
CA LYS A 391 12.81 -6.96 -14.13
C LYS A 391 13.22 -5.94 -13.08
N ALA A 392 12.24 -5.44 -12.35
CA ALA A 392 12.46 -4.45 -11.30
C ALA A 392 11.28 -4.43 -10.32
N ALA A 393 11.49 -3.79 -9.17
CA ALA A 393 10.44 -3.41 -8.24
C ALA A 393 10.57 -1.93 -7.86
N GLN A 394 9.46 -1.20 -7.88
CA GLN A 394 9.41 0.17 -7.36
C GLN A 394 9.00 0.14 -5.90
N THR A 395 9.83 0.71 -5.02
CA THR A 395 9.49 0.96 -3.62
C THR A 395 9.23 2.44 -3.39
N GLY A 396 8.39 2.77 -2.40
CA GLY A 396 8.12 4.15 -2.01
C GLY A 396 7.37 5.00 -3.02
N GLY A 397 6.66 4.37 -3.97
CA GLY A 397 5.86 5.07 -4.97
C GLY A 397 6.62 6.15 -5.73
N PRO A 398 6.04 7.35 -5.90
CA PRO A 398 6.66 8.47 -6.64
C PRO A 398 7.87 9.09 -5.92
N SER A 399 8.07 8.76 -4.66
CA SER A 399 9.20 9.26 -3.85
C SER A 399 10.40 8.32 -3.84
N GLY A 400 10.19 7.05 -4.20
CA GLY A 400 11.21 6.00 -4.16
C GLY A 400 11.93 5.81 -5.48
N GLY A 401 12.55 4.64 -5.63
CA GLY A 401 13.30 4.28 -6.82
C GLY A 401 13.05 2.84 -7.25
N SER A 402 13.38 2.54 -8.50
CA SER A 402 13.31 1.20 -9.06
C SER A 402 14.52 0.37 -8.64
N ILE A 403 14.28 -0.81 -8.11
CA ILE A 403 15.28 -1.80 -7.69
C ILE A 403 15.40 -2.83 -8.82
N PRO A 404 16.52 -2.92 -9.54
CA PRO A 404 16.68 -3.85 -10.67
C PRO A 404 16.93 -5.28 -10.20
N ALA A 405 16.88 -6.23 -11.13
CA ALA A 405 17.09 -7.66 -10.87
C ALA A 405 18.46 -7.98 -10.25
N GLU A 406 19.49 -7.18 -10.51
CA GLU A 406 20.82 -7.35 -9.91
C GLU A 406 20.84 -7.11 -8.39
N HIS A 407 19.85 -6.36 -7.86
CA HIS A 407 19.65 -6.13 -6.44
C HIS A 407 18.49 -6.94 -5.85
N PHE A 408 18.08 -8.03 -6.49
CA PHE A 408 16.92 -8.82 -6.07
C PHE A 408 17.09 -9.45 -4.67
N ASP A 409 18.32 -9.69 -4.24
CA ASP A 409 18.65 -10.23 -2.91
C ASP A 409 18.94 -9.15 -1.85
N ILE A 410 18.67 -7.87 -2.16
CA ILE A 410 18.90 -6.78 -1.21
C ILE A 410 17.97 -6.94 0.00
N PRO A 411 18.50 -6.79 1.24
CA PRO A 411 17.67 -6.65 2.43
C PRO A 411 16.84 -5.37 2.37
N ILE A 412 15.52 -5.47 2.53
CA ILE A 412 14.63 -4.30 2.47
C ILE A 412 14.62 -3.61 3.84
N ASP A 413 15.44 -2.58 3.99
CA ASP A 413 15.44 -1.67 5.12
C ASP A 413 15.78 -0.23 4.68
N TYR A 414 15.72 0.74 5.60
CA TYR A 414 15.90 2.15 5.26
C TYR A 414 17.29 2.43 4.67
N ASP A 415 18.34 1.87 5.28
CA ASP A 415 19.72 2.22 4.95
C ASP A 415 20.17 1.51 3.65
N ASN A 416 19.81 0.24 3.48
CA ASN A 416 20.12 -0.51 2.26
C ASN A 416 19.43 0.07 1.04
N LEU A 417 18.13 0.44 1.14
CA LEU A 417 17.42 1.06 0.02
C LEU A 417 18.00 2.42 -0.36
N ILE A 418 18.39 3.25 0.63
CA ILE A 418 19.05 4.53 0.38
C ILE A 418 20.40 4.33 -0.34
N SER A 419 21.17 3.29 0.02
CA SER A 419 22.49 3.03 -0.58
C SER A 419 22.44 2.75 -2.08
N ILE A 420 21.32 2.26 -2.60
CA ILE A 420 21.09 2.00 -4.03
C ILE A 420 20.27 3.10 -4.72
N GLY A 421 20.06 4.26 -4.06
CA GLY A 421 19.32 5.39 -4.62
C GLY A 421 17.80 5.25 -4.58
N SER A 422 17.27 4.27 -3.82
CA SER A 422 15.83 4.10 -3.56
C SER A 422 15.47 4.60 -2.16
N MET A 423 14.21 4.41 -1.73
CA MET A 423 13.78 4.63 -0.35
C MET A 423 12.61 3.71 -0.01
N MET A 424 12.42 3.49 1.30
CA MET A 424 11.34 2.64 1.81
C MET A 424 9.94 3.13 1.41
N GLY A 425 9.72 4.44 1.52
CA GLY A 425 8.38 5.01 1.39
C GLY A 425 7.42 4.48 2.45
N SER A 426 6.13 4.57 2.15
CA SER A 426 5.08 4.03 3.03
C SER A 426 5.00 2.49 2.98
N GLY A 427 5.61 1.83 1.99
CA GLY A 427 5.61 0.37 1.83
C GLY A 427 4.89 -0.11 0.57
N GLY A 428 4.52 0.78 -0.34
CA GLY A 428 4.08 0.38 -1.68
C GLY A 428 5.21 -0.34 -2.40
N LEU A 429 4.93 -1.54 -2.92
CA LEU A 429 5.89 -2.36 -3.68
C LEU A 429 5.25 -2.81 -4.98
N ILE A 430 5.63 -2.16 -6.09
CA ILE A 430 5.10 -2.45 -7.42
C ILE A 430 6.12 -3.26 -8.19
N VAL A 431 5.76 -4.50 -8.51
CA VAL A 431 6.60 -5.47 -9.20
C VAL A 431 6.41 -5.35 -10.71
N MET A 432 7.51 -5.37 -11.45
CA MET A 432 7.58 -5.24 -12.91
C MET A 432 8.26 -6.45 -13.54
N ASP A 433 7.73 -6.90 -14.68
CA ASP A 433 8.30 -7.97 -15.49
C ASP A 433 9.05 -7.43 -16.72
N GLU A 434 9.57 -8.34 -17.54
CA GLU A 434 10.33 -8.03 -18.75
C GLU A 434 9.54 -7.22 -19.80
N ASP A 435 8.22 -7.19 -19.73
CA ASP A 435 7.34 -6.45 -20.64
C ASP A 435 7.05 -5.01 -20.18
N ASP A 436 7.60 -4.57 -19.03
CA ASP A 436 7.43 -3.20 -18.55
C ASP A 436 8.54 -2.29 -19.07
N CYS A 437 8.17 -1.11 -19.56
CA CYS A 437 9.12 -0.09 -20.04
C CYS A 437 9.53 0.83 -18.90
N MET A 438 10.80 0.85 -18.53
CA MET A 438 11.27 1.64 -17.40
C MET A 438 11.20 3.15 -17.64
N VAL A 439 11.25 3.60 -18.89
CA VAL A 439 11.05 5.01 -19.27
C VAL A 439 9.59 5.43 -19.05
N ASP A 440 8.64 4.57 -19.39
CA ASP A 440 7.20 4.82 -19.20
C ASP A 440 6.81 4.78 -17.72
N ILE A 441 7.41 3.86 -16.95
CA ILE A 441 7.24 3.79 -15.49
C ILE A 441 7.75 5.07 -14.81
N ALA A 442 8.95 5.54 -15.17
CA ALA A 442 9.49 6.80 -14.64
C ALA A 442 8.59 8.00 -14.98
N LYS A 443 8.07 8.02 -16.21
CA LYS A 443 7.12 9.03 -16.66
C LYS A 443 5.82 8.99 -15.85
N PHE A 444 5.25 7.82 -15.63
CA PHE A 444 4.02 7.63 -14.86
C PHE A 444 4.13 8.22 -13.44
N PHE A 445 5.19 7.88 -12.69
CA PHE A 445 5.38 8.41 -11.34
C PHE A 445 5.62 9.92 -11.33
N LEU A 446 6.28 10.43 -12.35
CA LEU A 446 6.53 11.86 -12.43
C LEU A 446 5.28 12.65 -12.87
N GLU A 447 4.43 12.10 -13.74
CA GLU A 447 3.12 12.67 -14.09
C GLU A 447 2.25 12.78 -12.83
N PHE A 448 2.17 11.72 -12.03
CA PHE A 448 1.49 11.76 -10.74
C PHE A 448 2.03 12.89 -9.85
N THR A 449 3.34 13.05 -9.75
CA THR A 449 3.94 14.12 -8.93
C THR A 449 3.61 15.53 -9.46
N VAL A 450 3.51 15.70 -10.77
CA VAL A 450 3.10 16.97 -11.39
C VAL A 450 1.67 17.32 -11.01
N GLU A 451 0.76 16.35 -11.06
CA GLU A 451 -0.65 16.53 -10.71
C GLU A 451 -0.85 16.85 -9.22
N GLU A 452 -0.04 16.22 -8.35
CA GLU A 452 -0.12 16.35 -6.91
C GLU A 452 0.72 17.50 -6.30
N SER A 453 1.45 18.23 -7.11
CA SER A 453 2.25 19.38 -6.66
C SER A 453 1.36 20.52 -6.16
N CYS A 454 1.60 21.01 -4.94
CA CYS A 454 0.89 22.20 -4.43
C CYS A 454 1.18 23.49 -5.22
N GLY A 455 2.21 23.49 -6.07
CA GLY A 455 2.58 24.62 -6.90
C GLY A 455 3.34 25.75 -6.20
N LYS A 456 3.67 25.61 -4.90
CA LYS A 456 4.28 26.68 -4.10
C LYS A 456 5.69 27.06 -4.56
N CYS A 457 6.58 26.08 -4.70
CA CYS A 457 7.96 26.36 -5.13
C CYS A 457 8.16 26.12 -6.64
N THR A 458 8.90 27.02 -7.29
CA THR A 458 9.11 27.00 -8.75
C THR A 458 9.86 25.75 -9.21
N ALA A 459 10.85 25.29 -8.45
CA ALA A 459 11.63 24.11 -8.79
C ALA A 459 10.74 22.87 -8.95
N CYS A 460 9.80 22.61 -8.01
CA CYS A 460 8.83 21.54 -8.14
C CYS A 460 7.83 21.83 -9.27
N ARG A 461 7.06 22.94 -9.19
CA ARG A 461 5.97 23.25 -10.13
C ARG A 461 6.38 23.24 -11.61
N ILE A 462 7.51 23.87 -11.93
CA ILE A 462 7.98 24.00 -13.31
C ILE A 462 8.95 22.87 -13.66
N GLY A 463 9.89 22.54 -12.76
CA GLY A 463 10.92 21.53 -13.03
C GLY A 463 10.33 20.15 -13.30
N THR A 464 9.40 19.66 -12.46
CA THR A 464 8.77 18.35 -12.68
C THR A 464 8.00 18.31 -14.01
N LYS A 465 7.29 19.38 -14.36
CA LYS A 465 6.60 19.48 -15.65
C LYS A 465 7.56 19.41 -16.84
N ARG A 466 8.70 20.10 -16.79
CA ARG A 466 9.73 20.04 -17.84
C ARG A 466 10.34 18.65 -17.96
N MET A 467 10.54 17.96 -16.84
CA MET A 467 11.00 16.56 -16.84
C MET A 467 9.97 15.64 -17.54
N VAL A 468 8.65 15.78 -17.27
CA VAL A 468 7.58 15.03 -17.95
C VAL A 468 7.58 15.31 -19.46
N GLU A 469 7.77 16.56 -19.87
CA GLU A 469 7.84 16.93 -21.28
C GLU A 469 9.01 16.21 -21.99
N ILE A 470 10.18 16.11 -21.35
CA ILE A 470 11.32 15.38 -21.91
C ILE A 470 11.03 13.87 -21.98
N LEU A 471 10.53 13.25 -20.91
CA LEU A 471 10.14 11.84 -20.92
C LEU A 471 9.06 11.54 -21.98
N THR A 472 8.15 12.47 -22.19
CA THR A 472 7.13 12.37 -23.25
C THR A 472 7.75 12.40 -24.64
N LYS A 473 8.77 13.26 -24.88
CA LYS A 473 9.53 13.23 -26.14
C LYS A 473 10.25 11.90 -26.33
N ILE A 474 10.86 11.35 -25.28
CA ILE A 474 11.57 10.06 -25.33
C ILE A 474 10.59 8.94 -25.71
N THR A 475 9.46 8.80 -24.98
CA THR A 475 8.47 7.75 -25.25
C THR A 475 7.75 7.92 -26.61
N LYS A 476 7.80 9.12 -27.20
CA LYS A 476 7.32 9.39 -28.56
C LYS A 476 8.40 9.26 -29.67
N GLY A 477 9.66 8.97 -29.31
CA GLY A 477 10.77 8.87 -30.26
C GLY A 477 11.21 10.21 -30.86
N GLN A 478 10.86 11.32 -30.23
CA GLN A 478 11.14 12.70 -30.69
C GLN A 478 12.35 13.32 -30.00
N ALA A 479 12.88 12.66 -28.97
CA ALA A 479 14.02 13.14 -28.21
C ALA A 479 15.35 12.91 -28.96
N VAL A 480 16.35 13.71 -28.56
CA VAL A 480 17.77 13.61 -28.92
C VAL A 480 18.59 13.34 -27.67
N MET A 481 19.87 12.98 -27.82
CA MET A 481 20.72 12.62 -26.66
C MET A 481 20.89 13.76 -25.67
N GLU A 482 20.96 15.00 -26.15
CA GLU A 482 21.04 16.20 -25.33
C GLU A 482 19.81 16.41 -24.42
N ASP A 483 18.65 15.87 -24.80
CA ASP A 483 17.47 15.89 -23.94
C ASP A 483 17.68 14.99 -22.70
N LEU A 484 18.49 13.93 -22.82
CA LEU A 484 18.81 13.04 -21.69
C LEU A 484 19.70 13.73 -20.66
N ASP A 485 20.73 14.45 -21.11
CA ASP A 485 21.61 15.23 -20.25
C ASP A 485 20.83 16.34 -19.52
N LYS A 486 19.93 17.02 -20.23
CA LYS A 486 19.02 18.01 -19.63
C LYS A 486 18.06 17.41 -18.60
N LEU A 487 17.57 16.19 -18.84
CA LEU A 487 16.70 15.50 -17.90
C LEU A 487 17.43 15.24 -16.58
N GLU A 488 18.67 14.74 -16.65
CA GLU A 488 19.49 14.45 -15.49
C GLU A 488 19.84 15.73 -14.71
N GLU A 489 20.22 16.81 -15.40
CA GLU A 489 20.47 18.12 -14.79
C GLU A 489 19.23 18.66 -14.07
N LEU A 490 18.04 18.60 -14.72
CA LEU A 490 16.79 19.01 -14.11
C LEU A 490 16.42 18.17 -12.89
N CYS A 491 16.67 16.86 -12.91
CA CYS A 491 16.47 15.98 -11.74
C CYS A 491 17.26 16.50 -10.54
N HIS A 492 18.55 16.76 -10.71
CA HIS A 492 19.40 17.29 -9.63
C HIS A 492 18.95 18.67 -9.17
N TYR A 493 18.57 19.56 -10.11
CA TYR A 493 18.07 20.89 -9.78
C TYR A 493 16.78 20.83 -8.94
N VAL A 494 15.80 20.04 -9.36
CA VAL A 494 14.51 19.89 -8.67
C VAL A 494 14.73 19.32 -7.28
N LYS A 495 15.58 18.29 -7.16
CA LYS A 495 15.93 17.64 -5.88
C LYS A 495 16.53 18.63 -4.88
N ALA A 496 17.47 19.45 -5.32
CA ALA A 496 18.20 20.38 -4.46
C ALA A 496 17.41 21.65 -4.08
N ASN A 497 16.46 22.10 -4.93
CA ASN A 497 15.82 23.40 -4.79
C ASN A 497 14.33 23.34 -4.42
N SER A 498 13.76 22.16 -4.23
CA SER A 498 12.38 22.02 -3.80
C SER A 498 12.21 22.20 -2.29
N LEU A 499 11.09 22.81 -1.87
CA LEU A 499 10.83 23.18 -0.48
C LEU A 499 10.56 21.96 0.42
N CYS A 500 9.85 20.94 -0.08
CA CYS A 500 9.41 19.80 0.71
C CYS A 500 9.76 18.46 0.04
N GLY A 501 9.53 17.36 0.79
CA GLY A 501 9.83 16.00 0.37
C GLY A 501 9.24 15.62 -0.99
N LEU A 502 8.01 16.07 -1.32
CA LEU A 502 7.38 15.77 -2.61
C LEU A 502 8.28 16.16 -3.78
N GLY A 503 8.71 17.42 -3.85
CA GLY A 503 9.59 17.88 -4.93
C GLY A 503 11.03 17.37 -4.81
N GLN A 504 11.54 17.19 -3.57
CA GLN A 504 12.90 16.68 -3.34
C GLN A 504 13.05 15.22 -3.77
N THR A 505 11.99 14.43 -3.72
CA THR A 505 12.01 13.01 -4.08
C THR A 505 11.44 12.71 -5.47
N ALA A 506 10.66 13.63 -6.06
CA ALA A 506 10.09 13.48 -7.40
C ALA A 506 11.07 12.98 -8.48
N PRO A 507 12.36 13.40 -8.48
CA PRO A 507 13.34 12.90 -9.44
C PRO A 507 13.81 11.46 -9.21
N ASN A 508 13.57 10.87 -8.03
CA ASN A 508 14.15 9.56 -7.69
C ASN A 508 13.76 8.42 -8.68
N PRO A 509 12.48 8.26 -9.10
CA PRO A 509 12.14 7.25 -10.09
C PRO A 509 12.87 7.46 -11.43
N VAL A 510 13.07 8.71 -11.84
CA VAL A 510 13.79 9.04 -13.08
C VAL A 510 15.28 8.73 -12.92
N LEU A 511 15.93 9.19 -11.84
CA LEU A 511 17.35 8.98 -11.59
C LEU A 511 17.69 7.49 -11.44
N SER A 512 16.86 6.71 -10.73
CA SER A 512 17.09 5.27 -10.57
C SER A 512 16.95 4.52 -11.89
N THR A 513 15.93 4.84 -12.69
CA THR A 513 15.75 4.22 -14.01
C THR A 513 16.82 4.65 -15.02
N LEU A 514 17.28 5.89 -14.98
CA LEU A 514 18.45 6.35 -15.76
C LEU A 514 19.72 5.62 -15.37
N HIS A 515 19.91 5.36 -14.09
CA HIS A 515 21.10 4.66 -13.60
C HIS A 515 21.13 3.19 -14.02
N PHE A 516 20.03 2.46 -13.80
CA PHE A 516 20.00 1.01 -14.00
C PHE A 516 19.52 0.57 -15.39
N PHE A 517 18.80 1.40 -16.13
CA PHE A 517 18.17 1.06 -17.41
C PHE A 517 18.44 2.12 -18.49
N ARG A 518 19.65 2.70 -18.48
CA ARG A 518 20.06 3.73 -19.43
C ARG A 518 19.97 3.24 -20.88
N ASP A 519 20.22 1.98 -21.12
CA ASP A 519 20.12 1.32 -22.41
C ASP A 519 18.69 1.40 -23.01
N GLU A 520 17.66 1.33 -22.18
CA GLU A 520 16.28 1.51 -22.64
C GLU A 520 16.02 2.95 -23.10
N TYR A 521 16.52 3.95 -22.37
CA TYR A 521 16.44 5.35 -22.79
C TYR A 521 17.15 5.59 -24.12
N GLU A 522 18.35 5.04 -24.27
CA GLU A 522 19.12 5.15 -25.50
C GLU A 522 18.45 4.43 -26.68
N ALA A 523 17.84 3.27 -26.47
CA ALA A 523 17.06 2.58 -27.49
C ALA A 523 15.86 3.42 -27.97
N HIS A 524 15.15 4.08 -27.05
CA HIS A 524 14.05 4.99 -27.41
C HIS A 524 14.53 6.19 -28.24
N ILE A 525 15.71 6.72 -27.91
CA ILE A 525 16.27 7.93 -28.55
C ILE A 525 16.97 7.61 -29.87
N LYS A 526 17.93 6.65 -29.85
CA LYS A 526 18.79 6.32 -31.00
C LYS A 526 18.11 5.40 -32.01
N GLU A 527 17.46 4.34 -31.48
CA GLU A 527 16.87 3.28 -32.33
C GLU A 527 15.40 3.53 -32.64
N LYS A 528 14.78 4.53 -31.99
CA LYS A 528 13.33 4.79 -32.08
C LYS A 528 12.50 3.52 -31.77
N ARG A 529 12.96 2.73 -30.80
CA ARG A 529 12.39 1.45 -30.41
C ARG A 529 12.16 1.41 -28.90
N CYS A 530 11.02 0.89 -28.48
CA CYS A 530 10.74 0.56 -27.08
C CYS A 530 11.07 -0.93 -26.87
N PRO A 531 12.11 -1.29 -26.10
CA PRO A 531 12.46 -2.70 -25.88
C PRO A 531 11.33 -3.56 -25.34
N ALA A 532 10.55 -3.03 -24.41
CA ALA A 532 9.38 -3.69 -23.82
C ALA A 532 8.13 -3.64 -24.72
N GLY A 533 8.16 -2.87 -25.81
CA GLY A 533 7.02 -2.73 -26.72
C GLY A 533 5.76 -2.14 -26.07
N VAL A 534 5.92 -1.17 -25.15
CA VAL A 534 4.85 -0.48 -24.44
C VAL A 534 4.53 0.87 -25.08
N CYS A 535 5.57 1.63 -25.47
CA CYS A 535 5.44 2.99 -26.00
C CYS A 535 4.79 3.00 -27.38
N LYS A 536 3.49 3.28 -27.44
CA LYS A 536 2.66 3.19 -28.68
C LYS A 536 3.25 3.95 -29.86
N ALA A 537 3.88 5.10 -29.64
CA ALA A 537 4.48 5.89 -30.71
C ALA A 537 5.64 5.17 -31.43
N LEU A 538 6.33 4.28 -30.70
CA LEU A 538 7.49 3.54 -31.19
C LEU A 538 7.15 2.11 -31.65
N LEU A 539 5.90 1.68 -31.51
CA LEU A 539 5.48 0.36 -31.98
C LEU A 539 5.32 0.34 -33.49
N SER A 540 5.70 -0.76 -34.08
CA SER A 540 5.27 -1.15 -35.42
C SER A 540 4.72 -2.58 -35.41
N PHE A 541 3.60 -2.78 -36.08
CA PHE A 541 3.07 -4.12 -36.33
C PHE A 541 3.49 -4.56 -37.72
N ASN A 542 4.06 -5.74 -37.81
CA ASN A 542 4.58 -6.30 -39.06
C ASN A 542 3.95 -7.66 -39.32
N ILE A 543 3.90 -8.07 -40.58
CA ILE A 543 3.39 -9.38 -41.00
C ILE A 543 4.55 -10.20 -41.55
N ASP A 544 4.80 -11.33 -40.91
CA ASP A 544 5.72 -12.36 -41.40
C ASP A 544 5.12 -12.99 -42.67
N ARG A 545 5.79 -12.79 -43.80
CA ARG A 545 5.32 -13.24 -45.10
C ARG A 545 5.26 -14.77 -45.22
N ASP A 546 6.16 -15.48 -44.51
CA ASP A 546 6.25 -16.93 -44.59
C ASP A 546 5.13 -17.60 -43.79
N LYS A 547 4.71 -16.97 -42.69
CA LYS A 547 3.60 -17.44 -41.86
C LYS A 547 2.23 -16.96 -42.38
N CYS A 548 2.19 -15.87 -43.13
CA CYS A 548 0.92 -15.31 -43.60
C CYS A 548 0.28 -16.14 -44.71
N ARG A 549 -0.92 -16.66 -44.46
CA ARG A 549 -1.69 -17.47 -45.41
C ARG A 549 -2.68 -16.65 -46.27
N GLY A 550 -2.67 -15.32 -46.18
CA GLY A 550 -3.56 -14.46 -46.93
C GLY A 550 -5.05 -14.68 -46.65
N CYS A 551 -5.42 -14.97 -45.39
CA CYS A 551 -6.80 -15.27 -45.00
C CYS A 551 -7.69 -14.02 -44.86
N THR A 552 -7.15 -12.82 -45.02
CA THR A 552 -7.81 -11.51 -44.97
C THR A 552 -8.43 -11.13 -43.62
N LEU A 553 -8.38 -11.99 -42.60
CA LEU A 553 -9.07 -11.76 -41.31
C LEU A 553 -8.55 -10.49 -40.61
N CYS A 554 -7.24 -10.26 -40.60
CA CYS A 554 -6.62 -9.06 -40.03
C CYS A 554 -7.05 -7.78 -40.78
N ALA A 555 -7.13 -7.82 -42.12
CA ALA A 555 -7.54 -6.65 -42.91
C ALA A 555 -8.99 -6.29 -42.67
N ARG A 556 -9.88 -7.26 -42.61
CA ARG A 556 -11.33 -7.06 -42.34
C ARG A 556 -11.61 -6.53 -40.94
N ASN A 557 -10.76 -6.85 -39.98
CA ASN A 557 -10.91 -6.39 -38.59
C ASN A 557 -10.04 -5.16 -38.27
N CYS A 558 -9.36 -4.57 -39.24
CA CYS A 558 -8.56 -3.36 -39.02
C CYS A 558 -9.43 -2.11 -38.99
N PRO A 559 -9.62 -1.44 -37.85
CA PRO A 559 -10.50 -0.27 -37.76
C PRO A 559 -9.99 0.93 -38.56
N ALA A 560 -8.67 0.97 -38.81
CA ALA A 560 -8.03 2.05 -39.58
C ALA A 560 -7.85 1.72 -41.09
N GLY A 561 -8.26 0.53 -41.56
CA GLY A 561 -8.01 0.08 -42.93
C GLY A 561 -6.53 0.07 -43.34
N ALA A 562 -5.64 -0.10 -42.35
CA ALA A 562 -4.19 -0.02 -42.54
C ALA A 562 -3.57 -1.31 -43.12
N ILE A 563 -4.34 -2.38 -43.31
CA ILE A 563 -3.81 -3.67 -43.77
C ILE A 563 -4.29 -3.93 -45.18
N VAL A 564 -3.36 -4.04 -46.12
CA VAL A 564 -3.60 -4.30 -47.53
C VAL A 564 -3.06 -5.64 -47.96
N GLY A 565 -3.76 -6.31 -48.86
CA GLY A 565 -3.40 -7.63 -49.38
C GLY A 565 -4.59 -8.28 -50.07
N SER A 566 -4.37 -9.43 -50.69
CA SER A 566 -5.39 -10.22 -51.38
C SER A 566 -5.46 -11.62 -50.84
N VAL A 567 -6.58 -12.32 -51.10
CA VAL A 567 -6.78 -13.75 -50.69
C VAL A 567 -5.64 -14.60 -51.20
N LYS A 568 -5.13 -15.48 -50.30
CA LYS A 568 -3.99 -16.38 -50.54
C LYS A 568 -2.62 -15.71 -50.76
N ASN A 569 -2.53 -14.36 -50.65
CA ASN A 569 -1.27 -13.63 -50.71
C ASN A 569 -0.94 -13.00 -49.35
N PRO A 570 0.34 -12.89 -48.97
CA PRO A 570 0.73 -12.23 -47.73
C PRO A 570 0.25 -10.76 -47.71
N HIS A 571 -0.26 -10.34 -46.55
CA HIS A 571 -0.71 -8.96 -46.33
C HIS A 571 0.46 -8.09 -45.84
N VAL A 572 0.28 -6.77 -45.96
CA VAL A 572 1.24 -5.75 -45.47
C VAL A 572 0.48 -4.72 -44.65
N ILE A 573 1.10 -4.22 -43.60
CA ILE A 573 0.56 -3.15 -42.75
C ILE A 573 1.17 -1.81 -43.19
N ASP A 574 0.31 -0.88 -43.58
CA ASP A 574 0.69 0.53 -43.84
C ASP A 574 0.92 1.20 -42.48
N GLN A 575 2.18 1.45 -42.13
CA GLN A 575 2.55 2.05 -40.85
C GLN A 575 2.03 3.50 -40.69
N ASN A 576 1.78 4.22 -41.79
CA ASN A 576 1.25 5.59 -41.72
C ASN A 576 -0.24 5.63 -41.37
N LYS A 577 -0.98 4.57 -41.74
CA LYS A 577 -2.41 4.43 -41.40
C LYS A 577 -2.64 3.64 -40.11
N CYS A 578 -1.64 2.89 -39.66
CA CYS A 578 -1.79 2.00 -38.49
C CYS A 578 -1.91 2.80 -37.19
N ILE A 579 -3.06 2.67 -36.50
CA ILE A 579 -3.30 3.27 -35.19
C ILE A 579 -2.72 2.45 -34.03
N LYS A 580 -1.96 1.38 -34.35
CA LYS A 580 -1.21 0.56 -33.38
C LYS A 580 -2.08 -0.09 -32.28
N CYS A 581 -3.33 -0.44 -32.60
CA CYS A 581 -4.29 -0.99 -31.62
C CYS A 581 -4.08 -2.48 -31.28
N GLY A 582 -3.28 -3.23 -32.04
CA GLY A 582 -3.01 -4.65 -31.82
C GLY A 582 -4.10 -5.64 -32.26
N ALA A 583 -5.31 -5.20 -32.63
CA ALA A 583 -6.44 -6.06 -32.97
C ALA A 583 -6.13 -7.09 -34.09
N CYS A 584 -5.27 -6.73 -35.04
CA CYS A 584 -4.84 -7.62 -36.09
C CYS A 584 -4.00 -8.80 -35.57
N MET A 585 -3.17 -8.59 -34.56
CA MET A 585 -2.32 -9.61 -33.95
C MET A 585 -3.19 -10.63 -33.17
N GLU A 586 -4.15 -10.16 -32.38
CA GLU A 586 -5.08 -11.00 -31.64
C GLU A 586 -5.95 -11.89 -32.57
N LYS A 587 -6.32 -11.37 -33.73
CA LYS A 587 -7.16 -12.11 -34.71
C LYS A 587 -6.36 -13.03 -35.64
N CYS A 588 -5.01 -12.97 -35.61
CA CYS A 588 -4.19 -13.78 -36.51
C CYS A 588 -4.02 -15.22 -36.00
N LYS A 589 -4.82 -16.17 -36.51
CA LYS A 589 -4.76 -17.59 -36.16
C LYS A 589 -3.43 -18.27 -36.52
N PHE A 590 -2.62 -17.67 -37.38
CA PHE A 590 -1.35 -18.23 -37.85
C PHE A 590 -0.12 -17.66 -37.15
N GLY A 591 -0.31 -16.80 -36.16
CA GLY A 591 0.79 -16.11 -35.47
C GLY A 591 1.72 -15.35 -36.43
N ALA A 592 1.19 -14.89 -37.58
CA ALA A 592 1.97 -14.20 -38.59
C ALA A 592 2.17 -12.70 -38.31
N ILE A 593 1.46 -12.11 -37.35
CA ILE A 593 1.57 -10.70 -37.00
C ILE A 593 2.35 -10.56 -35.71
N TYR A 594 3.40 -9.78 -35.74
CA TYR A 594 4.27 -9.53 -34.60
C TYR A 594 4.48 -8.02 -34.39
N LYS A 595 4.77 -7.69 -33.16
CA LYS A 595 5.10 -6.36 -32.69
C LYS A 595 6.62 -6.16 -32.70
N LYS A 596 7.07 -5.04 -33.26
CA LYS A 596 8.48 -4.63 -33.26
C LYS A 596 8.63 -3.21 -32.75
#